data_c4185cc6cbeea2ec947cb7dc335f4a88
#
_entry.id   c4185cc6cbeea2ec947cb7dc335f4a88
#
_cell.length_a   1.000
_cell.length_b   1.000
_cell.length_c   1.000
_cell.angle_alpha   90.00
_cell.angle_beta   90.00
_cell.angle_gamma   90.00
#
_symmetry.space_group_name_H-M   'P 1'
#
loop_
_entity.id
_entity.type
_entity.pdbx_description
1 polymer ?
#
loop_
_entity_poly.entity_id
_entity_poly.type
_entity_poly.pdbx_seq_one_letter_code
_entity_poly.pdbx_strand_id
1 'polypeptide(L)'
;MAILVRYTPAGMTAEQYDSVGRKLDSAGDWPPQGLLAHVCFGPSGNLHVSEVWESRDLQEQFAQKLMPYLEDENVEFSGEPEYLDVQGYLFHAASSETGD
;
A
#
# COMPACT_ATOMS: atom_id res chain seq x y z
N MET A 1 17.39 -5.93 4.01
CA MET A 1 16.58 -6.04 5.23
C MET A 1 15.19 -5.50 4.94
N ALA A 2 14.18 -6.24 5.35
CA ALA A 2 12.81 -5.83 5.12
C ALA A 2 12.44 -4.61 5.95
N ILE A 3 11.58 -3.77 5.39
CA ILE A 3 11.08 -2.60 6.10
C ILE A 3 9.56 -2.60 6.11
N LEU A 4 9.00 -2.00 7.14
CA LEU A 4 7.57 -1.70 7.23
C LEU A 4 7.38 -0.23 6.87
N VAL A 5 6.43 0.05 6.00
CA VAL A 5 6.09 1.41 5.61
C VAL A 5 4.65 1.67 6.03
N ARG A 6 4.44 2.73 6.80
CA ARG A 6 3.11 3.13 7.26
C ARG A 6 2.75 4.45 6.61
N TYR A 7 1.64 4.44 5.88
CA TYR A 7 1.13 5.64 5.23
C TYR A 7 -0.03 6.19 6.04
N THR A 8 -0.15 7.51 6.06
CA THR A 8 -1.21 8.20 6.79
C THR A 8 -2.03 9.07 5.85
N PRO A 9 -2.88 8.46 4.99
CA PRO A 9 -3.75 9.24 4.14
C PRO A 9 -4.72 10.08 4.97
N ALA A 10 -5.09 11.23 4.45
CA ALA A 10 -6.02 12.12 5.11
C ALA A 10 -7.39 11.96 4.46
N GLY A 11 -8.28 11.26 5.14
CA GLY A 11 -9.66 11.11 4.69
C GLY A 11 -9.87 10.21 3.48
N MET A 12 -8.96 9.26 3.24
CA MET A 12 -9.08 8.41 2.06
C MET A 12 -10.32 7.52 2.15
N THR A 13 -11.08 7.50 1.05
CA THR A 13 -12.28 6.69 0.95
C THR A 13 -11.98 5.36 0.26
N ALA A 14 -12.88 4.40 0.45
CA ALA A 14 -12.77 3.12 -0.24
C ALA A 14 -12.82 3.29 -1.75
N GLU A 15 -13.60 4.25 -2.22
CA GLU A 15 -13.69 4.52 -3.66
C GLU A 15 -12.37 5.02 -4.23
N GLN A 16 -11.70 5.94 -3.51
CA GLN A 16 -10.39 6.42 -3.93
C GLN A 16 -9.38 5.28 -3.96
N TYR A 17 -9.37 4.47 -2.91
CA TYR A 17 -8.45 3.35 -2.81
C TYR A 17 -8.66 2.36 -3.95
N ASP A 18 -9.92 1.97 -4.19
CA ASP A 18 -10.24 1.01 -5.25
C ASP A 18 -9.88 1.55 -6.63
N SER A 19 -10.09 2.84 -6.87
CA SER A 19 -9.79 3.46 -8.14
C SER A 19 -8.29 3.43 -8.42
N VAL A 20 -7.47 3.77 -7.42
CA VAL A 20 -6.01 3.71 -7.57
C VAL A 20 -5.58 2.27 -7.84
N GLY A 21 -6.16 1.30 -7.12
CA GLY A 21 -5.84 -0.11 -7.33
C GLY A 21 -6.14 -0.58 -8.75
N ARG A 22 -7.29 -0.17 -9.29
CA ARG A 22 -7.67 -0.55 -10.65
C ARG A 22 -6.70 0.05 -11.68
N LYS A 23 -6.27 1.29 -11.46
CA LYS A 23 -5.32 1.93 -12.38
C LYS A 23 -3.97 1.23 -12.38
N LEU A 24 -3.48 0.88 -11.19
CA LEU A 24 -2.22 0.15 -11.06
C LEU A 24 -2.32 -1.22 -11.74
N ASP A 25 -3.40 -1.93 -11.49
CA ASP A 25 -3.59 -3.26 -12.06
C ASP A 25 -3.68 -3.20 -13.57
N SER A 26 -4.43 -2.25 -14.11
CA SER A 26 -4.59 -2.07 -15.55
C SER A 26 -3.28 -1.72 -16.23
N ALA A 27 -2.40 -1.01 -15.54
CA ALA A 27 -1.09 -0.63 -16.07
C ALA A 27 -0.05 -1.75 -15.93
N GLY A 28 -0.39 -2.84 -15.26
CA GLY A 28 0.55 -3.94 -15.02
C GLY A 28 1.54 -3.63 -13.91
N ASP A 29 1.23 -2.68 -13.05
CA ASP A 29 2.13 -2.25 -11.98
C ASP A 29 1.79 -2.84 -10.62
N TRP A 30 0.85 -3.76 -10.56
CA TRP A 30 0.43 -4.38 -9.30
C TRP A 30 0.41 -5.90 -9.40
N PRO A 31 1.00 -6.66 -8.43
CA PRO A 31 1.80 -6.14 -7.32
C PRO A 31 3.19 -5.72 -7.78
N PRO A 32 3.79 -4.72 -7.14
CA PRO A 32 5.12 -4.27 -7.54
C PRO A 32 6.21 -5.20 -7.01
N GLN A 33 7.36 -5.14 -7.69
CA GLN A 33 8.52 -5.91 -7.28
C GLN A 33 8.96 -5.46 -5.89
N GLY A 34 9.20 -6.43 -5.03
CA GLY A 34 9.71 -6.18 -3.68
C GLY A 34 8.64 -6.02 -2.63
N LEU A 35 7.36 -5.95 -3.01
CA LEU A 35 6.27 -5.87 -2.04
C LEU A 35 6.01 -7.26 -1.46
N LEU A 36 6.13 -7.38 -0.14
CA LEU A 36 5.92 -8.65 0.56
C LEU A 36 4.53 -8.75 1.19
N ALA A 37 3.98 -7.63 1.64
CA ALA A 37 2.65 -7.62 2.24
C ALA A 37 2.06 -6.24 2.11
N HIS A 38 0.73 -6.17 1.98
CA HIS A 38 0.00 -4.93 1.84
C HIS A 38 -1.32 -5.06 2.58
N VAL A 39 -1.61 -4.10 3.46
CA VAL A 39 -2.87 -4.09 4.21
C VAL A 39 -3.46 -2.70 4.14
N CYS A 40 -4.71 -2.62 3.69
CA CYS A 40 -5.50 -1.41 3.78
C CYS A 40 -6.58 -1.65 4.83
N PHE A 41 -6.73 -0.74 5.78
CA PHE A 41 -7.60 -0.99 6.91
C PHE A 41 -8.24 0.31 7.40
N GLY A 42 -9.31 0.15 8.17
CA GLY A 42 -10.07 1.27 8.71
C GLY A 42 -11.35 1.52 7.93
N PRO A 43 -12.18 2.48 8.36
CA PRO A 43 -13.42 2.77 7.67
C PRO A 43 -13.19 3.67 6.45
N SER A 44 -14.10 3.58 5.48
CA SER A 44 -14.06 4.49 4.33
C SER A 44 -14.13 5.94 4.84
N GLY A 45 -13.29 6.79 4.28
CA GLY A 45 -13.13 8.16 4.74
C GLY A 45 -12.02 8.32 5.77
N ASN A 46 -11.44 7.21 6.22
CA ASN A 46 -10.31 7.24 7.15
C ASN A 46 -9.49 5.96 7.01
N LEU A 47 -9.22 5.56 5.77
CA LEU A 47 -8.42 4.37 5.50
C LEU A 47 -6.94 4.62 5.74
N HIS A 48 -6.27 3.58 6.18
CA HIS A 48 -4.82 3.59 6.38
C HIS A 48 -4.20 2.43 5.62
N VAL A 49 -2.91 2.52 5.33
CA VAL A 49 -2.19 1.47 4.59
C VAL A 49 -0.87 1.20 5.28
N SER A 50 -0.57 -0.09 5.46
CA SER A 50 0.74 -0.53 5.92
C SER A 50 1.26 -1.58 4.97
N GLU A 51 2.57 -1.54 4.69
CA GLU A 51 3.19 -2.45 3.74
C GLU A 51 4.53 -2.94 4.28
N VAL A 52 4.88 -4.17 3.90
CA VAL A 52 6.22 -4.71 4.16
C VAL A 52 6.91 -4.86 2.81
N TRP A 53 8.11 -4.34 2.71
CA TRP A 53 8.91 -4.34 1.48
C TRP A 53 10.26 -5.01 1.72
N GLU A 54 10.82 -5.61 0.67
CA GLU A 54 12.17 -6.19 0.73
C GLU A 54 13.21 -5.14 1.03
N SER A 55 13.04 -3.92 0.48
CA SER A 55 13.97 -2.83 0.69
C SER A 55 13.27 -1.50 0.49
N ARG A 56 13.86 -0.45 1.07
CA ARG A 56 13.36 0.90 0.90
C ARG A 56 13.51 1.37 -0.55
N ASP A 57 14.59 0.98 -1.22
CA ASP A 57 14.82 1.38 -2.61
C ASP A 57 13.68 0.91 -3.51
N LEU A 58 13.24 -0.34 -3.35
CA LEU A 58 12.15 -0.86 -4.17
C LEU A 58 10.85 -0.15 -3.87
N GLN A 59 10.59 0.17 -2.62
CA GLN A 59 9.41 0.94 -2.25
C GLN A 59 9.44 2.33 -2.87
N GLU A 60 10.60 3.00 -2.84
CA GLU A 60 10.70 4.34 -3.41
C GLU A 60 10.53 4.34 -4.92
N GLN A 61 11.03 3.32 -5.60
CA GLN A 61 10.81 3.18 -7.05
C GLN A 61 9.33 3.05 -7.36
N PHE A 62 8.63 2.23 -6.59
CA PHE A 62 7.19 2.08 -6.79
C PHE A 62 6.43 3.37 -6.45
N ALA A 63 6.86 4.08 -5.42
CA ALA A 63 6.19 5.31 -5.01
C ALA A 63 6.17 6.35 -6.15
N GLN A 64 7.22 6.39 -6.97
CA GLN A 64 7.26 7.30 -8.11
C GLN A 64 6.18 6.98 -9.13
N LYS A 65 5.87 5.69 -9.32
CA LYS A 65 4.78 5.29 -10.21
C LYS A 65 3.41 5.55 -9.60
N LEU A 66 3.33 5.39 -8.29
CA LEU A 66 2.08 5.50 -7.55
C LEU A 66 1.58 6.94 -7.42
N MET A 67 2.49 7.89 -7.23
CA MET A 67 2.12 9.28 -6.92
C MET A 67 1.17 9.91 -7.93
N PRO A 68 1.37 9.77 -9.26
CA PRO A 68 0.41 10.37 -10.20
C PRO A 68 -1.01 9.82 -10.05
N TYR A 69 -1.14 8.54 -9.72
CA TYR A 69 -2.48 7.95 -9.54
C TYR A 69 -3.14 8.49 -8.29
N LEU A 70 -2.35 8.68 -7.21
CA LEU A 70 -2.88 9.28 -5.99
C LEU A 70 -3.34 10.71 -6.22
N GLU A 71 -2.58 11.47 -6.97
CA GLU A 71 -2.95 12.84 -7.30
C GLU A 71 -4.21 12.89 -8.15
N ASP A 72 -4.34 12.00 -9.12
CA ASP A 72 -5.53 11.91 -9.95
C ASP A 72 -6.79 11.66 -9.14
N GLU A 73 -6.67 10.88 -8.06
CA GLU A 73 -7.81 10.55 -7.22
C GLU A 73 -7.96 11.49 -6.04
N ASN A 74 -7.15 12.55 -5.99
CA ASN A 74 -7.20 13.56 -4.92
C ASN A 74 -6.92 12.96 -3.55
N VAL A 75 -6.08 11.94 -3.48
CA VAL A 75 -5.66 11.36 -2.20
C VAL A 75 -4.59 12.25 -1.60
N GLU A 76 -4.82 12.68 -0.35
CA GLU A 76 -3.87 13.52 0.37
C GLU A 76 -3.33 12.76 1.57
N PHE A 77 -2.19 13.22 2.09
CA PHE A 77 -1.54 12.60 3.24
C PHE A 77 -1.38 13.61 4.34
N SER A 78 -1.54 13.15 5.59
CA SER A 78 -1.40 14.01 6.75
C SER A 78 0.07 14.16 7.17
N GLY A 79 0.97 13.42 6.56
CA GLY A 79 2.40 13.51 6.87
C GLY A 79 3.20 12.57 5.99
N GLU A 80 4.50 12.53 6.25
CA GLU A 80 5.41 11.64 5.53
C GLU A 80 5.18 10.20 5.93
N PRO A 81 5.46 9.25 5.03
CA PRO A 81 5.40 7.84 5.41
C PRO A 81 6.42 7.53 6.50
N GLU A 82 6.05 6.62 7.37
CA GLU A 82 6.94 6.15 8.43
C GLU A 82 7.63 4.88 7.98
N TYR A 83 8.95 4.80 8.18
CA TYR A 83 9.77 3.64 7.79
C TYR A 83 10.34 3.00 9.04
N LEU A 84 10.10 1.70 9.21
CA LEU A 84 10.53 0.96 10.40
C LEU A 84 11.23 -0.33 9.96
N ASP A 85 12.35 -0.65 10.61
CA ASP A 85 13.03 -1.91 10.35
C ASP A 85 12.18 -3.07 10.86
N VAL A 86 12.06 -4.11 10.05
CA VAL A 86 11.31 -5.31 10.42
C VAL A 86 12.24 -6.27 11.15
N GLN A 87 11.87 -6.63 12.38
CA GLN A 87 12.62 -7.62 13.15
C GLN A 87 12.24 -9.04 12.76
N GLY A 88 10.99 -9.25 12.40
CA GLY A 88 10.52 -10.54 11.97
C GLY A 88 9.09 -10.42 11.48
N TYR A 89 8.71 -11.30 10.56
CA TYR A 89 7.34 -11.34 10.09
C TYR A 89 7.01 -12.75 9.63
N LEU A 90 5.73 -13.06 9.68
CA LEU A 90 5.21 -14.31 9.15
C LEU A 90 4.22 -13.95 8.05
N PHE A 91 4.40 -14.54 6.88
CA PHE A 91 3.42 -14.44 5.81
C PHE A 91 2.88 -15.84 5.57
N HIS A 92 1.60 -16.04 5.91
CA HIS A 92 0.95 -17.33 5.80
C HIS A 92 -0.27 -17.18 4.90
N ALA A 93 -0.23 -17.87 3.75
CA ALA A 93 -1.36 -17.83 2.82
C ALA A 93 -2.52 -18.60 3.41
N ALA A 94 -3.67 -17.95 3.55
CA ALA A 94 -4.87 -18.60 4.01
C ALA A 94 -5.38 -19.56 2.94
N SER A 95 -6.15 -20.56 3.37
CA SER A 95 -6.74 -21.46 2.41
C SER A 95 -7.88 -20.75 1.66
N SER A 96 -8.21 -21.26 0.47
CA SER A 96 -9.12 -20.57 -0.44
C SER A 96 -10.54 -20.46 0.10
N GLU A 97 -10.92 -21.31 1.03
CA GLU A 97 -12.29 -21.29 1.56
C GLU A 97 -12.52 -20.18 2.56
N THR A 98 -11.52 -19.43 2.91
CA THR A 98 -11.70 -18.36 3.88
C THR A 98 -12.57 -17.25 3.37
N GLY A 99 -12.85 -17.28 2.17
CA GLY A 99 -13.59 -16.19 1.62
C GLY A 99 -14.81 -15.87 2.37
N ASP A 100 -14.83 -15.76 2.71
CA ASP A 100 -15.75 -15.69 3.11
C ASP A 100 -16.12 -15.12 3.33
#